data_3523a754c3d1b6f69b89c19a7e901c5b
#
_entry.id   3523a754c3d1b6f69b89c19a7e901c5b
#
_cell.length_a   1.000
_cell.length_b   1.000
_cell.length_c   1.000
_cell.angle_alpha   90.00
_cell.angle_beta   90.00
_cell.angle_gamma   90.00
#
_symmetry.space_group_name_H-M   'P 1'
#
loop_
_entity.id
_entity.type
_entity.pdbx_description
1 polymer ?
#
loop_
_entity_poly.entity_id
_entity_poly.type
_entity_poly.pdbx_seq_one_letter_code
_entity_poly.pdbx_strand_id
1 'polypeptide(L)'
;MRRTPVALTALALLAPLSACAGTAAAGDGATVTVTVGYQSRTINTVTAGTLLRSLGSFEKQLNALHDGHTYKVVWQDYATGAPITAQMTAGKTDIGSMGDFPLLINAARGKQLGRPTRLVSVTGYNLRGGLNTIVTAPGSPLSSLAGLKGRKVSTSIGSAADGTLVRALRRAGLDPDEDIHKLNQQPAVGASALVAGSADALSQFVAWPGLLAFQGKAKALYDGAQLDLPTFHGVTAREDFAKKRPAVLEAFLKAQAEATAYLNAHPVDAAEKVAKATGLPAEVVYLYNGAHGIATFDPALKPQLVSALKQDVSVLKDAKLTGDVDVDAFVDDRYARRALGAAYATSLAAVPPPAASEAWDRGAARTRAFATPKELLAYVAAHRSGVRAAYVPDATTGTLWFADRAVWVADGDALLPFVAPATAQAYLGAHPGARAVSYGQALEQAS
;
A
#
# COMPACT_ATOMS: atom_id res chain seq x y z
N MET A 1 -58.25 2.03 51.45
CA MET A 1 -58.16 1.91 52.93
C MET A 1 -56.73 1.79 53.36
N ARG A 2 -56.35 2.69 54.25
CA ARG A 2 -55.22 2.72 55.21
C ARG A 2 -53.77 2.59 54.64
N ARG A 3 -53.12 3.74 54.69
CA ARG A 3 -51.66 4.00 54.67
C ARG A 3 -51.05 3.64 56.03
N THR A 4 -49.83 3.12 56.04
CA THR A 4 -48.92 3.24 57.22
C THR A 4 -47.50 3.53 56.74
N PRO A 5 -46.80 4.50 57.28
CA PRO A 5 -45.43 4.81 56.97
C PRO A 5 -44.46 4.04 57.89
N VAL A 6 -43.34 3.58 57.37
CA VAL A 6 -42.22 3.07 58.15
C VAL A 6 -41.08 4.10 58.13
N ALA A 7 -40.71 4.53 59.34
CA ALA A 7 -39.61 5.44 59.57
C ALA A 7 -38.25 4.69 59.49
N LEU A 8 -37.30 5.28 58.73
CA LEU A 8 -35.90 4.83 58.73
C LEU A 8 -35.09 5.73 59.66
N THR A 9 -34.52 5.09 60.68
CA THR A 9 -33.57 5.66 61.63
C THR A 9 -32.17 5.59 61.04
N ALA A 10 -31.52 6.75 60.84
CA ALA A 10 -30.13 6.87 60.40
C ALA A 10 -29.19 6.72 61.60
N LEU A 11 -28.30 5.73 61.58
CA LEU A 11 -27.21 5.56 62.56
C LEU A 11 -25.91 6.02 61.89
N ALA A 12 -25.36 7.13 62.35
CA ALA A 12 -24.08 7.68 61.94
C ALA A 12 -22.95 7.00 62.72
N LEU A 13 -22.09 6.25 62.04
CA LEU A 13 -20.83 5.73 62.56
C LEU A 13 -19.67 6.62 62.10
N LEU A 14 -19.11 7.39 63.03
CA LEU A 14 -17.84 8.09 62.89
C LEU A 14 -16.71 7.07 63.07
N ALA A 15 -15.89 6.85 62.00
CA ALA A 15 -14.62 6.15 62.12
C ALA A 15 -13.45 7.17 61.99
N PRO A 16 -12.37 7.04 62.75
CA PRO A 16 -11.26 7.96 62.74
C PRO A 16 -10.38 7.77 61.50
N LEU A 17 -10.04 8.89 60.84
CA LEU A 17 -8.98 8.92 59.81
C LEU A 17 -7.61 8.73 60.47
N SER A 18 -7.02 7.56 60.29
CA SER A 18 -5.61 7.35 60.51
C SER A 18 -4.85 7.81 59.28
N ALA A 19 -4.20 8.93 59.34
CA ALA A 19 -3.26 9.43 58.34
C ALA A 19 -2.00 8.55 58.35
N CYS A 20 -1.90 7.57 57.44
CA CYS A 20 -0.61 6.99 57.06
C CYS A 20 0.05 7.94 56.04
N ALA A 21 1.02 8.70 56.46
CA ALA A 21 1.99 9.33 55.60
C ALA A 21 2.84 8.23 54.94
N GLY A 22 2.34 7.69 53.84
CA GLY A 22 3.11 6.83 52.92
C GLY A 22 3.99 7.75 52.09
N THR A 23 5.29 7.56 52.17
CA THR A 23 6.31 8.11 51.29
C THR A 23 5.88 7.92 49.85
N ALA A 24 5.61 9.00 49.14
CA ALA A 24 5.37 9.01 47.70
C ALA A 24 6.63 8.40 47.01
N ALA A 25 6.49 7.17 46.52
CA ALA A 25 7.45 6.62 45.58
C ALA A 25 7.43 7.51 44.34
N ALA A 26 8.62 7.99 43.97
CA ALA A 26 8.83 8.79 42.77
C ALA A 26 8.32 8.05 41.51
N GLY A 27 7.47 8.72 40.72
CA GLY A 27 7.41 8.54 39.31
C GLY A 27 6.45 7.51 38.75
N ASP A 28 5.11 7.72 38.93
CA ASP A 28 4.16 7.25 37.94
C ASP A 28 4.13 8.28 36.79
N GLY A 29 5.08 8.15 35.82
CA GLY A 29 5.10 8.96 34.62
C GLY A 29 3.78 8.80 33.89
N ALA A 30 3.14 9.93 33.52
CA ALA A 30 1.84 9.90 32.86
C ALA A 30 1.88 8.99 31.62
N THR A 31 0.96 8.03 31.53
CA THR A 31 0.85 7.16 30.35
C THR A 31 0.33 7.95 29.15
N VAL A 32 1.10 7.94 28.07
CA VAL A 32 0.76 8.57 26.80
C VAL A 32 0.31 7.51 25.83
N THR A 33 -0.96 7.56 25.40
CA THR A 33 -1.46 6.69 24.35
C THR A 33 -1.20 7.32 22.99
N VAL A 34 -0.63 6.53 22.06
CA VAL A 34 -0.41 6.91 20.66
C VAL A 34 -1.17 5.94 19.79
N THR A 35 -2.10 6.45 18.97
CA THR A 35 -2.94 5.60 18.10
C THR A 35 -2.47 5.70 16.66
N VAL A 36 -2.13 4.54 16.07
CA VAL A 36 -1.65 4.42 14.69
C VAL A 36 -2.67 3.66 13.85
N GLY A 37 -3.20 4.30 12.81
CA GLY A 37 -4.07 3.68 11.81
C GLY A 37 -3.25 3.16 10.62
N TYR A 38 -3.41 1.89 10.26
CA TYR A 38 -2.69 1.27 9.16
C TYR A 38 -3.59 0.32 8.36
N GLN A 39 -3.09 -0.22 7.27
CA GLN A 39 -3.81 -1.11 6.36
C GLN A 39 -2.98 -2.39 6.15
N SER A 40 -3.28 -3.47 6.88
CA SER A 40 -2.44 -4.68 6.85
C SER A 40 -2.35 -5.33 5.47
N ARG A 41 -3.44 -5.30 4.69
CA ARG A 41 -3.50 -5.90 3.35
C ARG A 41 -3.10 -4.97 2.21
N THR A 42 -2.78 -3.71 2.52
CA THR A 42 -2.21 -2.74 1.58
C THR A 42 -0.70 -2.72 1.81
N ILE A 43 -0.02 -3.71 1.26
CA ILE A 43 1.33 -4.09 1.67
C ILE A 43 2.44 -3.11 1.27
N ASN A 44 2.17 -2.10 0.48
CA ASN A 44 3.09 -0.98 0.28
C ASN A 44 3.10 0.03 1.44
N THR A 45 2.32 -0.21 2.51
CA THR A 45 2.36 0.57 3.76
C THR A 45 3.09 -0.16 4.89
N VAL A 46 3.68 -1.33 4.64
CA VAL A 46 4.21 -2.22 5.70
C VAL A 46 5.26 -1.56 6.58
N THR A 47 6.07 -0.63 6.04
CA THR A 47 7.10 0.09 6.79
C THR A 47 6.56 1.15 7.74
N ALA A 48 5.27 1.49 7.66
CA ALA A 48 4.55 2.32 8.61
C ALA A 48 3.39 1.57 9.30
N GLY A 49 3.34 0.26 9.14
CA GLY A 49 2.27 -0.59 9.68
C GLY A 49 2.76 -1.99 10.02
N THR A 50 2.37 -2.99 9.22
CA THR A 50 2.51 -4.41 9.53
C THR A 50 3.93 -4.84 9.87
N LEU A 51 4.92 -4.50 9.04
CA LEU A 51 6.32 -4.88 9.29
C LEU A 51 6.88 -4.11 10.48
N LEU A 52 6.68 -2.79 10.53
CA LEU A 52 7.14 -1.94 11.64
C LEU A 52 6.61 -2.45 12.98
N ARG A 53 5.30 -2.77 13.04
CA ARG A 53 4.67 -3.37 14.21
C ARG A 53 5.27 -4.75 14.56
N SER A 54 5.50 -5.62 13.55
CA SER A 54 6.07 -6.94 13.77
C SER A 54 7.51 -6.90 14.29
N LEU A 55 8.26 -5.86 13.97
CA LEU A 55 9.62 -5.62 14.48
C LEU A 55 9.64 -4.96 15.86
N GLY A 56 8.52 -4.40 16.34
CA GLY A 56 8.46 -3.65 17.60
C GLY A 56 9.30 -2.37 17.59
N SER A 57 9.63 -1.88 16.41
CA SER A 57 10.57 -0.75 16.25
C SER A 57 10.03 0.55 16.85
N PHE A 58 8.72 0.79 16.79
CA PHE A 58 8.15 2.03 17.32
C PHE A 58 8.17 2.05 18.84
N GLU A 59 7.76 0.99 19.49
CA GLU A 59 7.80 0.82 20.94
C GLU A 59 9.24 0.95 21.47
N LYS A 60 10.21 0.39 20.73
CA LYS A 60 11.64 0.52 21.04
C LYS A 60 12.11 1.99 20.97
N GLN A 61 11.74 2.71 19.90
CA GLN A 61 12.09 4.12 19.74
C GLN A 61 11.41 5.02 20.79
N LEU A 62 10.17 4.71 21.19
CA LEU A 62 9.48 5.43 22.26
C LEU A 62 10.17 5.23 23.60
N ASN A 63 10.57 4.02 23.95
CA ASN A 63 11.30 3.72 25.18
C ASN A 63 12.67 4.43 25.23
N ALA A 64 13.28 4.68 24.07
CA ALA A 64 14.55 5.39 23.98
C ALA A 64 14.45 6.91 24.16
N LEU A 65 13.25 7.49 24.26
CA LEU A 65 13.06 8.92 24.52
C LEU A 65 13.49 9.31 25.95
N HIS A 66 13.37 8.40 26.92
CA HIS A 66 13.72 8.63 28.33
C HIS A 66 13.18 9.94 28.91
N ASP A 67 11.97 10.36 28.49
CA ASP A 67 11.35 11.64 28.84
C ASP A 67 10.40 11.57 30.06
N GLY A 68 10.46 10.47 30.80
CA GLY A 68 9.64 10.24 32.00
C GLY A 68 8.21 9.82 31.72
N HIS A 69 7.84 9.56 30.45
CA HIS A 69 6.53 9.04 30.10
C HIS A 69 6.58 7.51 29.87
N THR A 70 5.44 6.87 30.18
CA THR A 70 5.16 5.51 29.72
C THR A 70 4.31 5.60 28.46
N TYR A 71 4.72 4.92 27.38
CA TYR A 71 4.02 4.96 26.11
C TYR A 71 3.20 3.68 25.88
N LYS A 72 1.94 3.86 25.42
CA LYS A 72 1.06 2.79 24.96
C LYS A 72 0.71 3.01 23.50
N VAL A 73 1.17 2.13 22.61
CA VAL A 73 0.80 2.18 21.19
C VAL A 73 -0.47 1.37 20.96
N VAL A 74 -1.45 1.98 20.30
CA VAL A 74 -2.69 1.34 19.86
C VAL A 74 -2.68 1.25 18.35
N TRP A 75 -2.53 0.05 17.83
CA TRP A 75 -2.55 -0.23 16.40
C TRP A 75 -3.97 -0.54 15.93
N GLN A 76 -4.47 0.21 14.94
CA GLN A 76 -5.80 0.05 14.35
C GLN A 76 -5.69 -0.31 12.88
N ASP A 77 -6.16 -1.51 12.54
CA ASP A 77 -6.13 -2.03 11.16
C ASP A 77 -7.42 -1.69 10.40
N TYR A 78 -7.27 -1.19 9.18
CA TYR A 78 -8.37 -0.78 8.33
C TYR A 78 -8.22 -1.33 6.91
N ALA A 79 -9.34 -1.56 6.22
CA ALA A 79 -9.33 -2.05 4.85
C ALA A 79 -8.92 -1.00 3.82
N THR A 80 -9.18 0.30 4.11
CA THR A 80 -8.92 1.43 3.21
C THR A 80 -8.56 2.69 3.99
N GLY A 81 -8.15 3.77 3.29
CA GLY A 81 -7.82 5.06 3.91
C GLY A 81 -9.01 5.86 4.44
N ALA A 82 -10.24 5.63 3.94
CA ALA A 82 -11.41 6.41 4.34
C ALA A 82 -11.75 6.27 5.83
N PRO A 83 -11.78 5.07 6.44
CA PRO A 83 -11.96 4.93 7.88
C PRO A 83 -10.82 5.60 8.69
N ILE A 84 -9.57 5.53 8.23
CA ILE A 84 -8.44 6.23 8.89
C ILE A 84 -8.71 7.72 8.92
N THR A 85 -9.11 8.32 7.79
CA THR A 85 -9.50 9.73 7.70
C THR A 85 -10.60 10.07 8.71
N ALA A 86 -11.64 9.26 8.81
CA ALA A 86 -12.74 9.47 9.75
C ALA A 86 -12.25 9.45 11.22
N GLN A 87 -11.37 8.53 11.58
CA GLN A 87 -10.82 8.43 12.92
C GLN A 87 -9.84 9.59 13.24
N MET A 88 -9.02 10.01 12.29
CA MET A 88 -8.13 11.16 12.45
C MET A 88 -8.90 12.46 12.64
N THR A 89 -9.93 12.72 11.84
CA THR A 89 -10.79 13.91 11.96
C THR A 89 -11.66 13.87 13.21
N ALA A 90 -11.98 12.70 13.75
CA ALA A 90 -12.60 12.54 15.06
C ALA A 90 -11.61 12.70 16.23
N GLY A 91 -10.31 12.84 15.97
CA GLY A 91 -9.26 12.95 17.00
C GLY A 91 -8.92 11.64 17.70
N LYS A 92 -9.30 10.50 17.13
CA LYS A 92 -9.11 9.15 17.70
C LYS A 92 -7.88 8.41 17.16
N THR A 93 -7.30 8.89 16.07
CA THR A 93 -6.07 8.35 15.48
C THR A 93 -5.08 9.51 15.30
N ASP A 94 -3.84 9.32 15.72
CA ASP A 94 -2.81 10.36 15.73
C ASP A 94 -1.97 10.32 14.45
N ILE A 95 -1.60 9.12 14.01
CA ILE A 95 -0.78 8.85 12.84
C ILE A 95 -1.56 7.86 11.95
N GLY A 96 -1.60 8.11 10.64
CA GLY A 96 -2.26 7.21 9.68
C GLY A 96 -1.41 7.02 8.43
N SER A 97 -1.49 5.82 7.80
CA SER A 97 -0.87 5.56 6.50
C SER A 97 -1.91 5.19 5.46
N MET A 98 -1.85 5.84 4.29
CA MET A 98 -2.84 5.65 3.22
C MET A 98 -2.29 6.08 1.86
N GLY A 99 -2.99 5.74 0.78
CA GLY A 99 -2.62 6.12 -0.59
C GLY A 99 -2.78 7.60 -0.87
N ASP A 100 -2.22 8.04 -1.98
CA ASP A 100 -2.20 9.42 -2.47
C ASP A 100 -3.58 10.10 -2.49
N PHE A 101 -4.58 9.50 -3.13
CA PHE A 101 -5.96 10.00 -3.16
C PHE A 101 -6.59 10.13 -1.76
N PRO A 102 -6.58 9.09 -0.91
CA PRO A 102 -7.01 9.21 0.47
C PRO A 102 -6.25 10.26 1.29
N LEU A 103 -4.95 10.49 1.04
CA LEU A 103 -4.17 11.55 1.68
C LEU A 103 -4.74 12.95 1.39
N LEU A 104 -5.11 13.22 0.14
CA LEU A 104 -5.75 14.49 -0.25
C LEU A 104 -7.13 14.66 0.37
N ILE A 105 -7.94 13.59 0.38
CA ILE A 105 -9.26 13.61 1.05
C ILE A 105 -9.08 13.84 2.56
N ASN A 106 -8.07 13.23 3.16
CA ASN A 106 -7.73 13.44 4.58
C ASN A 106 -7.33 14.89 4.86
N ALA A 107 -6.47 15.48 4.02
CA ALA A 107 -6.06 16.88 4.12
C ALA A 107 -7.26 17.84 4.05
N ALA A 108 -8.12 17.66 3.02
CA ALA A 108 -9.31 18.50 2.82
C ALA A 108 -10.30 18.38 4.00
N ARG A 109 -10.63 17.18 4.41
CA ARG A 109 -11.54 16.89 5.52
C ARG A 109 -11.00 17.41 6.85
N GLY A 110 -9.70 17.19 7.11
CA GLY A 110 -9.04 17.69 8.31
C GLY A 110 -9.09 19.21 8.39
N LYS A 111 -8.83 19.91 7.29
CA LYS A 111 -8.95 21.37 7.21
C LYS A 111 -10.39 21.84 7.44
N GLN A 112 -11.35 21.21 6.75
CA GLN A 112 -12.78 21.53 6.86
C GLN A 112 -13.32 21.41 8.30
N LEU A 113 -12.85 20.39 9.04
CA LEU A 113 -13.31 20.07 10.39
C LEU A 113 -12.45 20.72 11.50
N GLY A 114 -11.53 21.62 11.15
CA GLY A 114 -10.63 22.28 12.11
C GLY A 114 -9.62 21.32 12.77
N ARG A 115 -9.35 20.20 12.14
CA ARG A 115 -8.37 19.18 12.58
C ARG A 115 -7.40 18.85 11.47
N PRO A 116 -6.55 19.81 11.06
CA PRO A 116 -5.63 19.63 9.96
C PRO A 116 -4.64 18.50 10.22
N THR A 117 -4.23 17.88 9.14
CA THR A 117 -3.21 16.83 9.10
C THR A 117 -2.03 17.27 8.25
N ARG A 118 -0.89 16.60 8.38
CA ARG A 118 0.32 16.84 7.60
C ARG A 118 0.85 15.53 7.03
N LEU A 119 1.22 15.52 5.76
CA LEU A 119 1.97 14.44 5.14
C LEU A 119 3.43 14.55 5.56
N VAL A 120 3.93 13.56 6.31
CA VAL A 120 5.24 13.65 6.99
C VAL A 120 6.28 12.70 6.43
N SER A 121 5.87 11.64 5.72
CA SER A 121 6.77 10.72 5.03
C SER A 121 6.04 9.89 3.96
N VAL A 122 6.81 9.17 3.15
CA VAL A 122 6.32 8.19 2.16
C VAL A 122 6.62 6.78 2.67
N THR A 123 5.82 5.80 2.27
CA THR A 123 6.08 4.37 2.48
C THR A 123 6.52 3.73 1.16
N GLY A 124 5.67 2.92 0.53
CA GLY A 124 5.95 2.33 -0.78
C GLY A 124 5.38 3.17 -1.91
N TYR A 125 6.18 3.39 -2.96
CA TYR A 125 5.79 4.14 -4.16
C TYR A 125 6.22 3.41 -5.43
N ASN A 126 5.61 3.78 -6.56
CA ASN A 126 6.06 3.42 -7.90
C ASN A 126 6.01 4.67 -8.79
N LEU A 127 7.12 4.99 -9.45
CA LEU A 127 7.26 6.24 -10.21
C LEU A 127 6.43 6.27 -11.51
N ARG A 128 5.93 5.13 -11.96
CA ARG A 128 5.11 5.00 -13.17
C ARG A 128 3.65 4.69 -12.91
N GLY A 129 3.27 4.29 -11.67
CA GLY A 129 1.88 3.97 -11.31
C GLY A 129 1.55 2.49 -11.21
N GLY A 130 2.54 1.59 -11.24
CA GLY A 130 2.38 0.12 -11.22
C GLY A 130 1.80 -0.46 -9.92
N LEU A 131 1.53 0.37 -8.89
CA LEU A 131 0.87 -0.07 -7.66
C LEU A 131 -0.61 -0.44 -7.87
N ASN A 132 -1.22 0.01 -8.96
CA ASN A 132 -2.64 -0.19 -9.26
C ASN A 132 -2.80 -0.95 -10.58
N THR A 133 -3.68 -1.93 -10.59
CA THR A 133 -3.90 -2.77 -11.77
C THR A 133 -5.40 -3.02 -11.95
N ILE A 134 -5.88 -2.99 -13.19
CA ILE A 134 -7.22 -3.43 -13.53
C ILE A 134 -7.12 -4.90 -13.96
N VAL A 135 -7.92 -5.75 -13.33
CA VAL A 135 -7.95 -7.19 -13.60
C VAL A 135 -9.34 -7.64 -14.01
N THR A 136 -9.41 -8.74 -14.75
CA THR A 136 -10.65 -9.43 -15.16
C THR A 136 -10.59 -10.90 -14.78
N ALA A 137 -11.72 -11.60 -14.82
CA ALA A 137 -11.74 -13.05 -14.65
C ALA A 137 -10.86 -13.74 -15.70
N PRO A 138 -10.24 -14.90 -15.40
CA PRO A 138 -9.32 -15.60 -16.33
C PRO A 138 -9.95 -15.89 -17.70
N GLY A 139 -11.22 -16.31 -17.72
CA GLY A 139 -11.98 -16.61 -18.96
C GLY A 139 -12.64 -15.39 -19.62
N SER A 140 -12.42 -14.19 -19.11
CA SER A 140 -13.01 -12.98 -19.70
C SER A 140 -12.48 -12.73 -21.12
N PRO A 141 -13.35 -12.38 -22.09
CA PRO A 141 -12.92 -12.00 -23.45
C PRO A 141 -12.30 -10.60 -23.49
N LEU A 142 -12.34 -9.84 -22.41
CA LEU A 142 -11.80 -8.49 -22.36
C LEU A 142 -10.27 -8.51 -22.50
N SER A 143 -9.75 -7.74 -23.44
CA SER A 143 -8.32 -7.61 -23.74
C SER A 143 -7.82 -6.17 -23.73
N SER A 144 -8.73 -5.18 -23.62
CA SER A 144 -8.40 -3.75 -23.58
C SER A 144 -9.41 -2.95 -22.75
N LEU A 145 -9.05 -1.70 -22.40
CA LEU A 145 -9.93 -0.77 -21.69
C LEU A 145 -11.19 -0.43 -22.48
N ALA A 146 -11.10 -0.36 -23.81
CA ALA A 146 -12.27 -0.07 -24.66
C ALA A 146 -13.40 -1.11 -24.46
N GLY A 147 -13.05 -2.35 -24.15
CA GLY A 147 -14.03 -3.40 -23.85
C GLY A 147 -14.80 -3.21 -22.53
N LEU A 148 -14.40 -2.23 -21.68
CA LEU A 148 -15.11 -1.92 -20.45
C LEU A 148 -16.38 -1.11 -20.64
N LYS A 149 -16.63 -0.58 -21.84
CA LYS A 149 -17.88 0.16 -22.12
C LYS A 149 -19.12 -0.69 -21.84
N GLY A 150 -20.03 -0.13 -21.01
CA GLY A 150 -21.24 -0.81 -20.53
C GLY A 150 -21.00 -1.91 -19.48
N ARG A 151 -19.77 -2.06 -18.97
CA ARG A 151 -19.40 -3.11 -18.01
C ARG A 151 -19.46 -2.66 -16.56
N LYS A 152 -19.63 -3.63 -15.66
CA LYS A 152 -19.59 -3.42 -14.22
C LYS A 152 -18.14 -3.49 -13.74
N VAL A 153 -17.59 -2.35 -13.30
CA VAL A 153 -16.23 -2.26 -12.80
C VAL A 153 -16.23 -1.97 -11.30
N SER A 154 -15.74 -2.91 -10.52
CA SER A 154 -15.59 -2.74 -9.07
C SER A 154 -14.33 -1.93 -8.77
N THR A 155 -14.46 -0.93 -7.89
CA THR A 155 -13.34 -0.16 -7.34
C THR A 155 -13.72 0.39 -5.97
N SER A 156 -12.74 0.80 -5.17
CA SER A 156 -12.99 1.57 -3.93
C SER A 156 -12.93 3.06 -4.29
N ILE A 157 -14.09 3.70 -4.46
CA ILE A 157 -14.17 5.11 -4.89
C ILE A 157 -13.35 6.00 -3.95
N GLY A 158 -12.54 6.89 -4.53
CA GLY A 158 -11.62 7.78 -3.82
C GLY A 158 -10.31 7.12 -3.37
N SER A 159 -10.03 5.88 -3.78
CA SER A 159 -8.71 5.25 -3.61
C SER A 159 -7.77 5.57 -4.78
N ALA A 160 -6.48 5.27 -4.61
CA ALA A 160 -5.49 5.34 -5.68
C ALA A 160 -5.89 4.53 -6.91
N ALA A 161 -6.49 3.35 -6.71
CA ALA A 161 -6.96 2.49 -7.80
C ALA A 161 -8.16 3.08 -8.56
N ASP A 162 -9.06 3.80 -7.88
CA ASP A 162 -10.13 4.54 -8.53
C ASP A 162 -9.57 5.69 -9.38
N GLY A 163 -8.59 6.43 -8.85
CA GLY A 163 -7.90 7.47 -9.61
C GLY A 163 -7.19 6.93 -10.85
N THR A 164 -6.51 5.79 -10.73
CA THR A 164 -5.90 5.08 -11.86
C THR A 164 -6.96 4.66 -12.89
N LEU A 165 -8.10 4.11 -12.46
CA LEU A 165 -9.22 3.74 -13.34
C LEU A 165 -9.74 4.94 -14.12
N VAL A 166 -10.03 6.05 -13.43
CA VAL A 166 -10.53 7.28 -14.05
C VAL A 166 -9.58 7.80 -15.13
N ARG A 167 -8.27 7.87 -14.82
CA ARG A 167 -7.25 8.33 -15.77
C ARG A 167 -7.09 7.38 -16.96
N ALA A 168 -7.08 6.08 -16.70
CA ALA A 168 -6.95 5.05 -17.74
C ALA A 168 -8.13 5.07 -18.71
N LEU A 169 -9.36 5.20 -18.20
CA LEU A 169 -10.57 5.30 -19.03
C LEU A 169 -10.55 6.58 -19.88
N ARG A 170 -10.27 7.75 -19.27
CA ARG A 170 -10.17 9.02 -20.01
C ARG A 170 -9.11 8.95 -21.12
N ARG A 171 -7.95 8.34 -20.85
CA ARG A 171 -6.90 8.13 -21.86
C ARG A 171 -7.35 7.20 -23.00
N ALA A 172 -8.25 6.26 -22.72
CA ALA A 172 -8.86 5.36 -23.70
C ALA A 172 -10.08 5.98 -24.41
N GLY A 173 -10.42 7.24 -24.14
CA GLY A 173 -11.56 7.94 -24.74
C GLY A 173 -12.91 7.53 -24.14
N LEU A 174 -12.91 6.98 -22.91
CA LEU A 174 -14.12 6.59 -22.18
C LEU A 174 -14.39 7.56 -21.05
N ASP A 175 -15.68 7.88 -20.85
CA ASP A 175 -16.14 8.62 -19.68
C ASP A 175 -16.27 7.65 -18.47
N PRO A 176 -15.57 7.90 -17.36
CA PRO A 176 -15.59 6.99 -16.21
C PRO A 176 -16.93 6.97 -15.47
N ASP A 177 -17.82 7.93 -15.68
CA ASP A 177 -19.10 8.05 -15.00
C ASP A 177 -20.28 7.60 -15.88
N GLU A 178 -20.16 7.71 -17.22
CA GLU A 178 -21.23 7.38 -18.17
C GLU A 178 -20.97 6.08 -18.93
N ASP A 179 -19.69 5.76 -19.26
CA ASP A 179 -19.38 4.61 -20.11
C ASP A 179 -19.23 3.29 -19.36
N ILE A 180 -19.16 3.31 -18.02
CA ILE A 180 -19.08 2.10 -17.18
C ILE A 180 -20.08 2.14 -16.03
N HIS A 181 -20.41 0.96 -15.50
CA HIS A 181 -21.18 0.86 -14.24
C HIS A 181 -20.19 0.68 -13.08
N LYS A 182 -19.79 1.79 -12.46
CA LYS A 182 -18.84 1.78 -11.35
C LYS A 182 -19.49 1.23 -10.08
N LEU A 183 -18.92 0.16 -9.50
CA LEU A 183 -19.37 -0.44 -8.24
C LEU A 183 -18.44 -0.01 -7.13
N ASN A 184 -18.94 0.80 -6.18
CA ASN A 184 -18.16 1.22 -5.01
C ASN A 184 -18.10 0.10 -3.98
N GLN A 185 -17.01 -0.65 -3.94
CA GLN A 185 -16.85 -1.83 -3.09
C GLN A 185 -15.51 -1.81 -2.36
N GLN A 186 -15.52 -2.30 -1.11
CA GLN A 186 -14.28 -2.58 -0.40
C GLN A 186 -13.47 -3.66 -1.15
N PRO A 187 -12.13 -3.67 -1.06
CA PRO A 187 -11.28 -4.54 -1.88
C PRO A 187 -11.65 -6.01 -1.84
N ALA A 188 -11.94 -6.56 -0.64
CA ALA A 188 -12.32 -7.97 -0.49
C ALA A 188 -13.69 -8.28 -1.13
N VAL A 189 -14.63 -7.34 -1.05
CA VAL A 189 -15.96 -7.48 -1.66
C VAL A 189 -15.84 -7.43 -3.18
N GLY A 190 -15.08 -6.47 -3.72
CA GLY A 190 -14.81 -6.37 -5.15
C GLY A 190 -14.10 -7.60 -5.72
N ALA A 191 -13.12 -8.14 -4.99
CA ALA A 191 -12.46 -9.38 -5.37
C ALA A 191 -13.43 -10.56 -5.43
N SER A 192 -14.33 -10.67 -4.44
CA SER A 192 -15.39 -11.70 -4.45
C SER A 192 -16.40 -11.49 -5.58
N ALA A 193 -16.77 -10.22 -5.85
CA ALA A 193 -17.68 -9.87 -6.95
C ALA A 193 -17.11 -10.27 -8.33
N LEU A 194 -15.80 -10.05 -8.55
CA LEU A 194 -15.11 -10.49 -9.77
C LEU A 194 -15.15 -12.02 -9.92
N VAL A 195 -14.80 -12.74 -8.85
CA VAL A 195 -14.77 -14.22 -8.86
C VAL A 195 -16.17 -14.81 -9.07
N ALA A 196 -17.20 -14.18 -8.53
CA ALA A 196 -18.60 -14.59 -8.69
C ALA A 196 -19.23 -14.15 -10.02
N GLY A 197 -18.53 -13.37 -10.86
CA GLY A 197 -19.06 -12.85 -12.12
C GLY A 197 -20.09 -11.73 -11.97
N SER A 198 -20.23 -11.14 -10.77
CA SER A 198 -21.11 -9.99 -10.53
C SER A 198 -20.45 -8.65 -10.85
N ALA A 199 -19.14 -8.63 -11.05
CA ALA A 199 -18.36 -7.56 -11.66
C ALA A 199 -17.57 -8.13 -12.84
N ASP A 200 -17.49 -7.38 -13.96
CA ASP A 200 -16.75 -7.76 -15.17
C ASP A 200 -15.24 -7.48 -15.01
N ALA A 201 -14.90 -6.45 -14.25
CA ALA A 201 -13.52 -6.06 -13.95
C ALA A 201 -13.40 -5.52 -12.52
N LEU A 202 -12.15 -5.54 -12.02
CA LEU A 202 -11.78 -5.00 -10.72
C LEU A 202 -10.57 -4.09 -10.89
N SER A 203 -10.72 -2.81 -10.54
CA SER A 203 -9.60 -1.89 -10.38
C SER A 203 -9.22 -1.81 -8.91
N GLN A 204 -8.02 -2.30 -8.56
CA GLN A 204 -7.57 -2.30 -7.17
C GLN A 204 -6.07 -2.05 -7.04
N PHE A 205 -5.69 -1.64 -5.83
CA PHE A 205 -4.32 -1.42 -5.40
C PHE A 205 -3.70 -2.70 -4.81
N VAL A 206 -2.42 -2.64 -4.53
CA VAL A 206 -1.68 -3.73 -3.86
C VAL A 206 -2.38 -4.15 -2.54
N ALA A 207 -2.49 -5.45 -2.21
CA ALA A 207 -1.96 -6.63 -2.91
C ALA A 207 -3.00 -7.34 -3.79
N TRP A 208 -4.21 -6.77 -3.98
CA TRP A 208 -5.36 -7.49 -4.50
C TRP A 208 -5.20 -8.03 -5.92
N PRO A 209 -4.68 -7.25 -6.91
CA PRO A 209 -4.49 -7.79 -8.25
C PRO A 209 -3.50 -8.96 -8.29
N GLY A 210 -2.35 -8.81 -7.63
CA GLY A 210 -1.35 -9.87 -7.53
C GLY A 210 -1.86 -11.11 -6.79
N LEU A 211 -2.65 -10.92 -5.73
CA LEU A 211 -3.27 -12.03 -4.99
C LEU A 211 -4.21 -12.86 -5.88
N LEU A 212 -5.09 -12.17 -6.63
CA LEU A 212 -6.04 -12.86 -7.52
C LEU A 212 -5.33 -13.53 -8.70
N ALA A 213 -4.28 -12.92 -9.25
CA ALA A 213 -3.47 -13.50 -10.29
C ALA A 213 -2.72 -14.76 -9.78
N PHE A 214 -2.09 -14.68 -8.61
CA PHE A 214 -1.42 -15.81 -7.96
C PHE A 214 -2.36 -16.99 -7.74
N GLN A 215 -3.59 -16.72 -7.32
CA GLN A 215 -4.64 -17.72 -7.11
C GLN A 215 -5.26 -18.26 -8.43
N GLY A 216 -4.85 -17.77 -9.59
CA GLY A 216 -5.47 -18.10 -10.88
C GLY A 216 -6.93 -17.62 -11.03
N LYS A 217 -7.34 -16.63 -10.21
CA LYS A 217 -8.70 -16.08 -10.20
C LYS A 217 -8.87 -14.80 -11.02
N ALA A 218 -7.77 -14.22 -11.47
CA ALA A 218 -7.78 -13.07 -12.36
C ALA A 218 -6.59 -13.07 -13.33
N LYS A 219 -6.75 -12.34 -14.43
CA LYS A 219 -5.68 -11.90 -15.32
C LYS A 219 -5.66 -10.38 -15.39
N ALA A 220 -4.49 -9.79 -15.59
CA ALA A 220 -4.37 -8.35 -15.75
C ALA A 220 -5.01 -7.91 -17.08
N LEU A 221 -5.74 -6.81 -17.05
CA LEU A 221 -6.29 -6.13 -18.23
C LEU A 221 -5.50 -4.86 -18.53
N TYR A 222 -5.11 -4.13 -17.47
CA TYR A 222 -4.38 -2.88 -17.60
C TYR A 222 -3.42 -2.71 -16.43
N ASP A 223 -2.15 -2.42 -16.75
CA ASP A 223 -1.13 -2.05 -15.79
C ASP A 223 -1.13 -0.52 -15.62
N GLY A 224 -1.31 -0.06 -14.39
CA GLY A 224 -1.30 1.38 -14.07
C GLY A 224 -0.01 2.09 -14.46
N ALA A 225 1.12 1.37 -14.57
CA ALA A 225 2.39 1.94 -15.02
C ALA A 225 2.35 2.47 -16.46
N GLN A 226 1.36 2.08 -17.25
CA GLN A 226 1.12 2.66 -18.58
C GLN A 226 0.71 4.14 -18.53
N LEU A 227 0.23 4.64 -17.40
CA LEU A 227 -0.06 6.07 -17.22
C LEU A 227 1.20 6.92 -17.14
N ASP A 228 2.32 6.31 -16.77
CA ASP A 228 3.60 6.98 -16.54
C ASP A 228 3.47 8.13 -15.52
N LEU A 229 2.72 7.88 -14.45
CA LEU A 229 2.42 8.83 -13.40
C LEU A 229 2.69 8.19 -12.03
N PRO A 230 3.53 8.81 -11.18
CA PRO A 230 3.82 8.26 -9.86
C PRO A 230 2.56 8.03 -9.02
N THR A 231 2.52 6.90 -8.31
CA THR A 231 1.57 6.61 -7.23
C THR A 231 2.34 6.19 -5.98
N PHE A 232 1.81 6.52 -4.80
CA PHE A 232 2.48 6.21 -3.55
C PHE A 232 1.51 6.07 -2.39
N HIS A 233 2.00 5.54 -1.28
CA HIS A 233 1.37 5.64 0.02
C HIS A 233 2.26 6.45 0.95
N GLY A 234 1.65 7.21 1.86
CA GLY A 234 2.36 8.08 2.78
C GLY A 234 1.81 8.03 4.18
N VAL A 235 2.57 8.58 5.10
CA VAL A 235 2.21 8.75 6.51
C VAL A 235 1.71 10.17 6.72
N THR A 236 0.53 10.28 7.28
CA THR A 236 -0.04 11.55 7.73
C THR A 236 -0.18 11.55 9.25
N ALA A 237 0.08 12.70 9.86
CA ALA A 237 -0.11 12.92 11.28
C ALA A 237 -1.07 14.09 11.52
N ARG A 238 -1.86 14.03 12.59
CA ARG A 238 -2.63 15.21 13.02
C ARG A 238 -1.67 16.33 13.41
N GLU A 239 -1.95 17.56 12.98
CA GLU A 239 -1.07 18.69 13.22
C GLU A 239 -0.95 19.03 14.70
N ASP A 240 -2.05 18.97 15.47
CA ASP A 240 -2.05 19.19 16.92
C ASP A 240 -1.21 18.14 17.66
N PHE A 241 -1.28 16.88 17.26
CA PHE A 241 -0.43 15.81 17.79
C PHE A 241 1.04 16.06 17.46
N ALA A 242 1.36 16.36 16.20
CA ALA A 242 2.73 16.61 15.75
C ALA A 242 3.38 17.80 16.48
N LYS A 243 2.61 18.88 16.73
CA LYS A 243 3.06 20.04 17.49
C LYS A 243 3.24 19.74 18.98
N LYS A 244 2.31 19.00 19.57
CA LYS A 244 2.33 18.68 21.00
C LYS A 244 3.38 17.63 21.36
N ARG A 245 3.65 16.70 20.44
CA ARG A 245 4.50 15.53 20.68
C ARG A 245 5.49 15.29 19.52
N PRO A 246 6.34 16.29 19.18
CA PRO A 246 7.26 16.18 18.05
C PRO A 246 8.24 15.00 18.21
N ALA A 247 8.75 14.76 19.41
CA ALA A 247 9.67 13.65 19.68
C ALA A 247 9.03 12.28 19.44
N VAL A 248 7.73 12.11 19.73
CA VAL A 248 6.99 10.88 19.47
C VAL A 248 6.80 10.64 17.96
N LEU A 249 6.49 11.70 17.20
CA LEU A 249 6.41 11.61 15.74
C LEU A 249 7.77 11.30 15.12
N GLU A 250 8.84 11.93 15.60
CA GLU A 250 10.22 11.64 15.15
C GLU A 250 10.63 10.19 15.50
N ALA A 251 10.24 9.67 16.67
CA ALA A 251 10.43 8.28 17.05
C ALA A 251 9.71 7.32 16.08
N PHE A 252 8.48 7.65 15.64
CA PHE A 252 7.76 6.88 14.62
C PHE A 252 8.51 6.88 13.29
N LEU A 253 9.01 8.03 12.84
CA LEU A 253 9.74 8.16 11.57
C LEU A 253 11.10 7.44 11.60
N LYS A 254 11.79 7.42 12.74
CA LYS A 254 12.99 6.58 12.95
C LYS A 254 12.65 5.10 12.85
N ALA A 255 11.57 4.67 13.51
CA ALA A 255 11.09 3.28 13.44
C ALA A 255 10.68 2.88 12.02
N GLN A 256 10.06 3.79 11.26
CA GLN A 256 9.75 3.59 9.85
C GLN A 256 11.02 3.40 9.00
N ALA A 257 12.05 4.21 9.23
CA ALA A 257 13.33 4.07 8.53
C ALA A 257 14.03 2.75 8.88
N GLU A 258 13.99 2.32 10.15
CA GLU A 258 14.50 0.99 10.56
C GLU A 258 13.75 -0.15 9.85
N ALA A 259 12.43 -0.08 9.77
CA ALA A 259 11.62 -1.07 9.07
C ALA A 259 11.89 -1.07 7.56
N THR A 260 12.15 0.11 6.97
CA THR A 260 12.55 0.24 5.56
C THR A 260 13.92 -0.36 5.31
N ALA A 261 14.90 -0.07 6.15
CA ALA A 261 16.24 -0.66 6.06
C ALA A 261 16.20 -2.19 6.21
N TYR A 262 15.39 -2.70 7.13
CA TYR A 262 15.19 -4.13 7.32
C TYR A 262 14.59 -4.80 6.08
N LEU A 263 13.54 -4.21 5.50
CA LEU A 263 12.88 -4.71 4.29
C LEU A 263 13.89 -4.78 3.12
N ASN A 264 14.67 -3.74 2.92
CA ASN A 264 15.63 -3.66 1.82
C ASN A 264 16.81 -4.65 2.01
N ALA A 265 17.26 -4.88 3.27
CA ALA A 265 18.33 -5.82 3.58
C ALA A 265 17.88 -7.29 3.59
N HIS A 266 16.63 -7.56 3.94
CA HIS A 266 16.07 -8.90 4.15
C HIS A 266 14.71 -9.08 3.45
N PRO A 267 14.60 -8.88 2.12
CA PRO A 267 13.31 -8.80 1.43
C PRO A 267 12.49 -10.09 1.51
N VAL A 268 13.13 -11.26 1.48
CA VAL A 268 12.45 -12.56 1.64
C VAL A 268 11.89 -12.72 3.05
N ASP A 269 12.70 -12.49 4.08
CA ASP A 269 12.26 -12.62 5.47
C ASP A 269 11.19 -11.57 5.82
N ALA A 270 11.32 -10.33 5.30
CA ALA A 270 10.29 -9.31 5.42
C ALA A 270 8.96 -9.75 4.77
N ALA A 271 9.02 -10.36 3.57
CA ALA A 271 7.84 -10.90 2.91
C ALA A 271 7.18 -12.02 3.72
N GLU A 272 7.95 -12.92 4.29
CA GLU A 272 7.43 -14.01 5.14
C GLU A 272 6.83 -13.50 6.46
N LYS A 273 7.46 -12.49 7.10
CA LYS A 273 6.89 -11.84 8.30
C LYS A 273 5.56 -11.16 8.01
N VAL A 274 5.48 -10.42 6.91
CA VAL A 274 4.23 -9.76 6.47
C VAL A 274 3.17 -10.82 6.11
N ALA A 275 3.54 -11.87 5.38
CA ALA A 275 2.65 -12.97 5.05
C ALA A 275 2.05 -13.62 6.30
N LYS A 276 2.89 -13.92 7.29
CA LYS A 276 2.45 -14.47 8.59
C LYS A 276 1.47 -13.55 9.32
N ALA A 277 1.71 -12.24 9.28
CA ALA A 277 0.87 -11.26 9.98
C ALA A 277 -0.46 -10.97 9.27
N THR A 278 -0.55 -11.17 7.95
CA THR A 278 -1.69 -10.76 7.12
C THR A 278 -2.51 -11.92 6.56
N GLY A 279 -1.95 -13.12 6.55
CA GLY A 279 -2.51 -14.30 5.87
C GLY A 279 -2.39 -14.24 4.34
N LEU A 280 -1.62 -13.31 3.79
CA LEU A 280 -1.31 -13.26 2.35
C LEU A 280 -0.22 -14.29 2.00
N PRO A 281 -0.21 -14.85 0.78
CA PRO A 281 0.94 -15.64 0.31
C PRO A 281 2.21 -14.77 0.29
N ALA A 282 3.31 -15.34 0.78
CA ALA A 282 4.58 -14.60 0.82
C ALA A 282 5.09 -14.25 -0.59
N GLU A 283 4.74 -15.07 -1.59
CA GLU A 283 5.02 -14.83 -3.01
C GLU A 283 4.34 -13.56 -3.54
N VAL A 284 3.10 -13.31 -3.08
CA VAL A 284 2.38 -12.07 -3.39
C VAL A 284 3.01 -10.88 -2.68
N VAL A 285 3.39 -11.04 -1.41
CA VAL A 285 4.08 -9.97 -0.68
C VAL A 285 5.41 -9.65 -1.36
N TYR A 286 6.17 -10.66 -1.78
CA TYR A 286 7.46 -10.46 -2.45
C TYR A 286 7.30 -9.79 -3.84
N LEU A 287 6.26 -10.13 -4.62
CA LEU A 287 5.97 -9.45 -5.89
C LEU A 287 5.96 -7.92 -5.74
N TYR A 288 5.38 -7.43 -4.66
CA TYR A 288 5.29 -5.98 -4.42
C TYR A 288 6.47 -5.42 -3.62
N ASN A 289 6.97 -6.15 -2.63
CA ASN A 289 7.89 -5.63 -1.61
C ASN A 289 9.30 -6.25 -1.70
N GLY A 290 9.56 -7.10 -2.69
CA GLY A 290 10.84 -7.75 -2.92
C GLY A 290 11.95 -6.77 -3.31
N ALA A 291 13.16 -7.28 -3.50
CA ALA A 291 14.35 -6.49 -3.86
C ALA A 291 14.15 -5.67 -5.15
N HIS A 292 13.43 -6.24 -6.13
CA HIS A 292 13.04 -5.58 -7.38
C HIS A 292 11.52 -5.49 -7.50
N GLY A 293 10.82 -5.46 -6.36
CA GLY A 293 9.35 -5.45 -6.29
C GLY A 293 8.72 -4.22 -6.95
N ILE A 294 7.40 -4.30 -7.16
CA ILE A 294 6.64 -3.22 -7.80
C ILE A 294 6.74 -1.92 -6.97
N ALA A 295 6.78 -2.02 -5.64
CA ALA A 295 6.91 -0.89 -4.74
C ALA A 295 8.37 -0.65 -4.34
N THR A 296 8.83 0.58 -4.46
CA THR A 296 10.08 1.05 -3.85
C THR A 296 9.78 1.65 -2.49
N PHE A 297 10.56 1.30 -1.48
CA PHE A 297 10.38 1.79 -0.12
C PHE A 297 11.47 2.80 0.27
N ASP A 298 11.02 4.00 0.63
CA ASP A 298 11.87 5.12 0.98
C ASP A 298 11.01 6.15 1.73
N PRO A 299 11.42 6.68 2.90
CA PRO A 299 10.61 7.62 3.67
C PRO A 299 10.60 9.05 3.14
N ALA A 300 11.43 9.39 2.14
CA ALA A 300 11.58 10.78 1.68
C ALA A 300 10.43 11.24 0.77
N LEU A 301 9.98 12.46 1.01
CA LEU A 301 8.97 13.15 0.20
C LEU A 301 9.64 13.72 -1.08
N LYS A 302 9.86 12.86 -2.07
CA LYS A 302 10.51 13.21 -3.33
C LYS A 302 9.69 14.22 -4.15
N PRO A 303 10.32 15.21 -4.82
CA PRO A 303 9.61 16.24 -5.59
C PRO A 303 8.63 15.67 -6.63
N GLN A 304 8.99 14.58 -7.32
CA GLN A 304 8.13 13.93 -8.31
C GLN A 304 6.86 13.34 -7.69
N LEU A 305 6.92 12.81 -6.46
CA LEU A 305 5.75 12.30 -5.75
C LEU A 305 4.83 13.44 -5.31
N VAL A 306 5.40 14.53 -4.83
CA VAL A 306 4.64 15.75 -4.48
C VAL A 306 3.99 16.36 -5.72
N SER A 307 4.69 16.38 -6.86
CA SER A 307 4.15 16.84 -8.14
C SER A 307 2.98 15.97 -8.62
N ALA A 308 3.09 14.64 -8.50
CA ALA A 308 2.00 13.72 -8.83
C ALA A 308 0.79 13.95 -7.91
N LEU A 309 1.01 14.12 -6.61
CA LEU A 309 -0.06 14.42 -5.65
C LEU A 309 -0.83 15.71 -6.00
N LYS A 310 -0.13 16.75 -6.49
CA LYS A 310 -0.79 17.97 -6.99
C LYS A 310 -1.70 17.69 -8.19
N GLN A 311 -1.30 16.80 -9.08
CA GLN A 311 -2.10 16.39 -10.24
C GLN A 311 -3.34 15.56 -9.86
N ASP A 312 -3.31 14.86 -8.72
CA ASP A 312 -4.44 14.06 -8.23
C ASP A 312 -5.61 14.93 -7.73
N VAL A 313 -5.33 16.18 -7.32
CA VAL A 313 -6.37 17.10 -6.81
C VAL A 313 -7.46 17.32 -7.84
N SER A 314 -7.12 17.50 -9.13
CA SER A 314 -8.10 17.74 -10.19
C SER A 314 -9.05 16.56 -10.37
N VAL A 315 -8.52 15.33 -10.35
CA VAL A 315 -9.34 14.11 -10.48
C VAL A 315 -10.34 13.97 -9.34
N LEU A 316 -9.92 14.27 -8.10
CA LEU A 316 -10.80 14.24 -6.94
C LEU A 316 -11.85 15.36 -6.96
N LYS A 317 -11.50 16.54 -7.47
CA LYS A 317 -12.44 17.66 -7.64
C LYS A 317 -13.51 17.32 -8.68
N ASP A 318 -13.11 16.81 -9.84
CA ASP A 318 -14.02 16.39 -10.90
C ASP A 318 -15.02 15.34 -10.37
N ALA A 319 -14.51 14.39 -9.57
CA ALA A 319 -15.34 13.37 -8.92
C ALA A 319 -16.15 13.90 -7.70
N LYS A 320 -16.06 15.19 -7.36
CA LYS A 320 -16.72 15.82 -6.20
C LYS A 320 -16.38 15.16 -4.85
N LEU A 321 -15.20 14.55 -4.75
CA LEU A 321 -14.72 13.88 -3.53
C LEU A 321 -13.95 14.83 -2.62
N THR A 322 -13.44 15.93 -3.15
CA THR A 322 -12.78 16.99 -2.38
C THR A 322 -12.96 18.36 -3.05
N GLY A 323 -12.68 19.42 -2.30
CA GLY A 323 -12.45 20.76 -2.84
C GLY A 323 -10.97 20.98 -3.19
N ASP A 324 -10.55 22.25 -3.20
CA ASP A 324 -9.14 22.60 -3.36
C ASP A 324 -8.31 22.14 -2.17
N VAL A 325 -7.16 21.54 -2.44
CA VAL A 325 -6.17 21.12 -1.45
C VAL A 325 -4.86 21.85 -1.73
N ASP A 326 -4.39 22.61 -0.75
CA ASP A 326 -3.06 23.19 -0.77
C ASP A 326 -2.06 22.10 -0.39
N VAL A 327 -1.50 21.46 -1.41
CA VAL A 327 -0.55 20.35 -1.25
C VAL A 327 0.77 20.83 -0.64
N ASP A 328 1.23 22.04 -0.95
CA ASP A 328 2.47 22.59 -0.37
C ASP A 328 2.32 22.84 1.13
N ALA A 329 1.16 23.32 1.56
CA ALA A 329 0.85 23.45 2.98
C ALA A 329 0.59 22.08 3.67
N PHE A 330 0.16 21.06 2.93
CA PHE A 330 -0.08 19.73 3.49
C PHE A 330 1.21 18.95 3.72
N VAL A 331 2.21 19.09 2.84
CA VAL A 331 3.51 18.42 2.94
C VAL A 331 4.36 19.06 4.04
N ASP A 332 4.86 18.25 4.98
CA ASP A 332 5.72 18.71 6.08
C ASP A 332 6.82 17.70 6.39
N ASP A 333 7.93 17.78 5.68
CA ASP A 333 9.07 16.88 5.83
C ASP A 333 10.03 17.25 6.98
N ARG A 334 9.76 18.33 7.72
CA ARG A 334 10.64 18.81 8.79
C ARG A 334 10.88 17.77 9.89
N TYR A 335 9.86 16.98 10.21
CA TYR A 335 9.95 15.90 11.19
C TYR A 335 10.84 14.77 10.69
N ALA A 336 10.68 14.37 9.41
CA ALA A 336 11.52 13.34 8.79
C ALA A 336 12.99 13.81 8.66
N ARG A 337 13.21 15.07 8.28
CA ARG A 337 14.56 15.66 8.23
C ARG A 337 15.24 15.63 9.59
N ARG A 338 14.53 15.99 10.67
CA ARG A 338 15.10 15.93 12.04
C ARG A 338 15.33 14.50 12.51
N ALA A 339 14.39 13.60 12.24
CA ALA A 339 14.47 12.21 12.65
C ALA A 339 15.62 11.45 11.97
N LEU A 340 15.86 11.71 10.68
CA LEU A 340 16.76 10.93 9.83
C LEU A 340 18.09 11.66 9.49
N GLY A 341 18.15 12.98 9.70
CA GLY A 341 19.36 13.76 9.44
C GLY A 341 19.89 13.60 8.01
N ALA A 342 21.17 13.28 7.87
CA ALA A 342 21.83 13.09 6.57
C ALA A 342 21.22 11.94 5.76
N ALA A 343 20.66 10.90 6.40
CA ALA A 343 20.01 9.79 5.73
C ALA A 343 18.79 10.24 4.92
N TYR A 344 18.07 11.30 5.36
CA TYR A 344 16.96 11.86 4.59
C TYR A 344 17.41 12.44 3.24
N ALA A 345 18.52 13.14 3.19
CA ALA A 345 19.05 13.70 1.95
C ALA A 345 19.52 12.59 0.99
N THR A 346 20.15 11.54 1.51
CA THR A 346 20.51 10.34 0.73
C THR A 346 19.26 9.67 0.15
N SER A 347 18.23 9.49 0.98
CA SER A 347 16.95 8.92 0.59
C SER A 347 16.26 9.76 -0.50
N LEU A 348 16.28 11.09 -0.35
CA LEU A 348 15.71 12.02 -1.33
C LEU A 348 16.32 11.90 -2.72
N ALA A 349 17.65 11.65 -2.78
CA ALA A 349 18.42 11.49 -4.02
C ALA A 349 18.38 10.06 -4.59
N ALA A 350 17.96 9.06 -3.80
CA ALA A 350 17.97 7.67 -4.21
C ALA A 350 17.04 7.42 -5.41
N VAL A 351 17.51 6.62 -6.35
CA VAL A 351 16.75 6.15 -7.51
C VAL A 351 16.32 4.70 -7.26
N PRO A 352 15.10 4.31 -7.64
CA PRO A 352 14.68 2.92 -7.54
C PRO A 352 15.62 1.98 -8.28
N PRO A 353 15.89 0.76 -7.77
CA PRO A 353 16.64 -0.23 -8.52
C PRO A 353 15.87 -0.61 -9.80
N PRO A 354 16.59 -0.95 -10.89
CA PRO A 354 15.93 -1.45 -12.09
C PRO A 354 15.19 -2.75 -11.78
N ALA A 355 14.08 -2.99 -12.48
CA ALA A 355 13.37 -4.25 -12.39
C ALA A 355 14.27 -5.38 -12.93
N ALA A 356 14.20 -6.57 -12.32
CA ALA A 356 14.97 -7.74 -12.70
C ALA A 356 14.08 -8.99 -12.74
N SER A 357 14.46 -9.95 -13.60
CA SER A 357 13.87 -11.29 -13.56
C SER A 357 14.41 -12.05 -12.36
N GLU A 358 13.55 -12.67 -11.55
CA GLU A 358 13.96 -13.33 -10.31
C GLU A 358 13.31 -14.70 -10.13
N ALA A 359 14.06 -15.67 -9.62
CA ALA A 359 13.54 -16.92 -9.09
C ALA A 359 13.66 -16.92 -7.56
N TRP A 360 12.60 -17.34 -6.90
CA TRP A 360 12.60 -17.65 -5.48
C TRP A 360 12.55 -19.17 -5.30
N ASP A 361 13.65 -19.75 -4.88
CA ASP A 361 13.75 -21.19 -4.62
C ASP A 361 13.16 -21.53 -3.23
N ARG A 362 12.60 -22.73 -3.11
CA ARG A 362 12.04 -23.23 -1.83
C ARG A 362 13.11 -23.26 -0.75
N GLY A 363 12.83 -22.66 0.40
CA GLY A 363 13.74 -22.58 1.53
C GLY A 363 14.91 -21.58 1.37
N ALA A 364 14.99 -20.87 0.24
CA ALA A 364 16.03 -19.87 0.05
C ALA A 364 15.72 -18.59 0.82
N ALA A 365 16.74 -18.04 1.51
CA ALA A 365 16.66 -16.76 2.22
C ALA A 365 16.80 -15.54 1.29
N ARG A 366 17.11 -15.75 0.02
CA ARG A 366 17.24 -14.71 -1.02
C ARG A 366 16.75 -15.27 -2.36
N THR A 367 16.24 -14.40 -3.21
CA THR A 367 15.97 -14.73 -4.61
C THR A 367 17.25 -14.70 -5.43
N ARG A 368 17.18 -15.30 -6.62
CA ARG A 368 18.23 -15.29 -7.64
C ARG A 368 17.78 -14.38 -8.78
N ALA A 369 18.55 -13.33 -9.07
CA ALA A 369 18.32 -12.45 -10.22
C ALA A 369 18.98 -13.02 -11.50
N PHE A 370 18.37 -12.72 -12.64
CA PHE A 370 18.80 -13.08 -13.98
C PHE A 370 18.83 -11.85 -14.87
N ALA A 371 19.79 -11.81 -15.80
CA ALA A 371 19.94 -10.68 -16.70
C ALA A 371 18.78 -10.56 -17.70
N THR A 372 18.20 -11.69 -18.09
CA THR A 372 17.10 -11.74 -19.07
C THR A 372 15.96 -12.64 -18.60
N PRO A 373 14.72 -12.40 -19.07
CA PRO A 373 13.61 -13.33 -18.85
C PRO A 373 13.88 -14.74 -19.41
N LYS A 374 14.62 -14.86 -20.51
CA LYS A 374 14.99 -16.13 -21.11
C LYS A 374 15.87 -16.95 -20.17
N GLU A 375 16.90 -16.35 -19.55
CA GLU A 375 17.76 -17.04 -18.57
C GLU A 375 16.96 -17.51 -17.35
N LEU A 376 16.03 -16.68 -16.85
CA LEU A 376 15.12 -17.11 -15.78
C LEU A 376 14.30 -18.32 -16.20
N LEU A 377 13.71 -18.31 -17.42
CA LEU A 377 12.89 -19.42 -17.91
C LEU A 377 13.70 -20.71 -18.07
N ALA A 378 14.94 -20.62 -18.58
CA ALA A 378 15.86 -21.76 -18.64
C ALA A 378 16.13 -22.35 -17.25
N TYR A 379 16.38 -21.48 -16.27
CA TYR A 379 16.55 -21.90 -14.88
C TYR A 379 15.30 -22.59 -14.33
N VAL A 380 14.13 -21.99 -14.52
CA VAL A 380 12.83 -22.55 -14.07
C VAL A 380 12.57 -23.90 -14.74
N ALA A 381 12.86 -24.05 -16.03
CA ALA A 381 12.69 -25.31 -16.75
C ALA A 381 13.55 -26.43 -16.17
N ALA A 382 14.80 -26.12 -15.81
CA ALA A 382 15.74 -27.07 -15.22
C ALA A 382 15.44 -27.39 -13.74
N HIS A 383 14.76 -26.50 -12.99
CA HIS A 383 14.61 -26.61 -11.53
C HIS A 383 13.13 -26.55 -11.07
N ARG A 384 12.18 -27.03 -11.87
CA ARG A 384 10.71 -26.89 -11.66
C ARG A 384 10.24 -27.21 -10.24
N SER A 385 10.72 -28.29 -9.63
CA SER A 385 10.30 -28.72 -8.29
C SER A 385 10.91 -27.87 -7.17
N GLY A 386 12.06 -27.22 -7.44
CA GLY A 386 12.78 -26.38 -6.48
C GLY A 386 12.30 -24.93 -6.45
N VAL A 387 11.79 -24.42 -7.58
CA VAL A 387 11.33 -23.03 -7.66
C VAL A 387 10.00 -22.87 -6.92
N ARG A 388 9.92 -21.89 -6.05
CA ARG A 388 8.72 -21.47 -5.31
C ARG A 388 7.89 -20.47 -6.11
N ALA A 389 8.55 -19.46 -6.68
CA ALA A 389 7.95 -18.44 -7.54
C ALA A 389 8.99 -17.89 -8.52
N ALA A 390 8.52 -17.42 -9.66
CA ALA A 390 9.34 -16.73 -10.66
C ALA A 390 8.66 -15.42 -11.05
N TYR A 391 9.45 -14.35 -11.14
CA TYR A 391 8.99 -12.99 -11.40
C TYR A 391 9.71 -12.42 -12.61
N VAL A 392 8.98 -11.70 -13.47
CA VAL A 392 9.53 -11.08 -14.68
C VAL A 392 9.05 -9.64 -14.80
N PRO A 393 9.91 -8.69 -15.22
CA PRO A 393 9.48 -7.32 -15.50
C PRO A 393 8.75 -7.28 -16.86
N ASP A 394 7.63 -6.56 -16.92
CA ASP A 394 6.95 -6.22 -18.17
C ASP A 394 7.92 -5.55 -19.15
N ALA A 395 7.94 -6.01 -20.40
CA ALA A 395 8.87 -5.52 -21.41
C ALA A 395 8.71 -4.03 -21.77
N THR A 396 7.53 -3.44 -21.48
CA THR A 396 7.22 -2.03 -21.78
C THR A 396 7.30 -1.15 -20.55
N THR A 397 6.73 -1.61 -19.43
CA THR A 397 6.55 -0.80 -18.23
C THR A 397 7.58 -1.09 -17.13
N GLY A 398 8.22 -2.26 -17.18
CA GLY A 398 9.10 -2.75 -16.12
C GLY A 398 8.34 -3.23 -14.88
N THR A 399 7.00 -3.23 -14.88
CA THR A 399 6.21 -3.73 -13.76
C THR A 399 6.48 -5.21 -13.54
N LEU A 400 6.92 -5.58 -12.34
CA LEU A 400 7.17 -6.97 -12.00
C LEU A 400 5.86 -7.77 -11.98
N TRP A 401 5.88 -8.99 -12.52
CA TRP A 401 4.73 -9.89 -12.52
C TRP A 401 5.15 -11.34 -12.36
N PHE A 402 4.20 -12.22 -12.05
CA PHE A 402 4.46 -13.67 -12.03
C PHE A 402 4.74 -14.18 -13.44
N ALA A 403 5.83 -14.91 -13.62
CA ALA A 403 6.26 -15.42 -14.94
C ALA A 403 5.21 -16.35 -15.56
N ASP A 404 4.52 -17.17 -14.76
CA ASP A 404 3.47 -18.09 -15.20
C ASP A 404 2.11 -17.40 -15.44
N ARG A 405 2.00 -16.09 -15.16
CA ARG A 405 0.81 -15.24 -15.38
C ARG A 405 1.03 -14.14 -16.39
N ALA A 406 2.25 -13.96 -16.86
CA ALA A 406 2.58 -12.98 -17.90
C ALA A 406 2.08 -13.47 -19.27
N VAL A 407 1.79 -12.51 -20.15
CA VAL A 407 1.58 -12.76 -21.58
C VAL A 407 2.94 -12.78 -22.25
N TRP A 408 3.28 -13.88 -22.91
CA TRP A 408 4.60 -14.07 -23.52
C TRP A 408 4.60 -13.82 -25.01
N VAL A 409 5.62 -13.14 -25.49
CA VAL A 409 5.90 -12.93 -26.92
C VAL A 409 7.33 -13.39 -27.20
N ALA A 410 7.49 -14.23 -28.22
CA ALA A 410 8.78 -14.59 -28.78
C ALA A 410 9.08 -13.67 -29.98
N ASP A 411 10.26 -13.03 -29.97
CA ASP A 411 10.75 -12.19 -31.04
C ASP A 411 12.22 -12.52 -31.31
N GLY A 412 12.49 -13.21 -32.41
CA GLY A 412 13.78 -13.83 -32.65
C GLY A 412 14.16 -14.76 -31.50
N ASP A 413 15.30 -14.51 -30.88
CA ASP A 413 15.82 -15.25 -29.70
C ASP A 413 15.33 -14.70 -28.35
N ALA A 414 14.61 -13.58 -28.36
CA ALA A 414 14.10 -12.95 -27.15
C ALA A 414 12.75 -13.54 -26.72
N LEU A 415 12.56 -13.67 -25.40
CA LEU A 415 11.29 -14.01 -24.76
C LEU A 415 10.85 -12.82 -23.90
N LEU A 416 9.79 -12.15 -24.32
CA LEU A 416 9.33 -10.89 -23.77
C LEU A 416 8.04 -11.09 -22.97
N PRO A 417 8.04 -10.77 -21.66
CA PRO A 417 6.86 -10.84 -20.84
C PRO A 417 6.08 -9.52 -20.84
N PHE A 418 4.75 -9.61 -20.84
CA PHE A 418 3.85 -8.47 -20.71
C PHE A 418 2.83 -8.75 -19.59
N VAL A 419 2.50 -7.72 -18.81
CA VAL A 419 1.48 -7.81 -17.77
C VAL A 419 0.08 -7.86 -18.40
N ALA A 420 -0.18 -6.98 -19.38
CA ALA A 420 -1.49 -6.82 -20.01
C ALA A 420 -1.52 -7.29 -21.46
N PRO A 421 -2.62 -7.95 -21.91
CA PRO A 421 -2.76 -8.40 -23.29
C PRO A 421 -2.64 -7.27 -24.32
N ALA A 422 -3.18 -6.08 -24.03
CA ALA A 422 -3.16 -4.96 -24.96
C ALA A 422 -1.73 -4.49 -25.29
N THR A 423 -0.80 -4.50 -24.34
CA THR A 423 0.60 -4.15 -24.57
C THR A 423 1.32 -5.21 -25.42
N ALA A 424 1.04 -6.49 -25.16
CA ALA A 424 1.57 -7.58 -25.99
C ALA A 424 1.04 -7.49 -27.43
N GLN A 425 -0.25 -7.20 -27.63
CA GLN A 425 -0.84 -7.02 -28.95
C GLN A 425 -0.26 -5.81 -29.69
N ALA A 426 -0.04 -4.67 -28.99
CA ALA A 426 0.61 -3.51 -29.58
C ALA A 426 2.04 -3.82 -30.02
N TYR A 427 2.79 -4.59 -29.22
CA TYR A 427 4.13 -5.05 -29.60
C TYR A 427 4.10 -5.92 -30.84
N LEU A 428 3.22 -6.93 -30.88
CA LEU A 428 3.05 -7.84 -32.03
C LEU A 428 2.68 -7.07 -33.32
N GLY A 429 1.84 -6.05 -33.21
CA GLY A 429 1.48 -5.19 -34.35
C GLY A 429 2.65 -4.38 -34.91
N ALA A 430 3.63 -4.01 -34.06
CA ALA A 430 4.81 -3.26 -34.44
C ALA A 430 5.99 -4.17 -34.90
N HIS A 431 5.96 -5.46 -34.60
CA HIS A 431 7.04 -6.43 -34.84
C HIS A 431 6.50 -7.64 -35.61
N PRO A 432 6.45 -7.60 -36.96
CA PRO A 432 5.81 -8.67 -37.78
C PRO A 432 6.45 -10.07 -37.64
N GLY A 433 7.70 -10.16 -37.17
CA GLY A 433 8.38 -11.42 -36.88
C GLY A 433 8.07 -12.02 -35.50
N ALA A 434 7.49 -11.23 -34.62
CA ALA A 434 7.17 -11.65 -33.26
C ALA A 434 5.87 -12.50 -33.24
N ARG A 435 5.78 -13.44 -32.30
CA ARG A 435 4.60 -14.28 -32.11
C ARG A 435 4.23 -14.47 -30.66
N ALA A 436 2.95 -14.52 -30.34
CA ALA A 436 2.48 -14.90 -29.03
C ALA A 436 2.81 -16.37 -28.74
N VAL A 437 3.24 -16.66 -27.52
CA VAL A 437 3.55 -18.02 -27.06
C VAL A 437 2.94 -18.26 -25.69
N SER A 438 2.59 -19.50 -25.40
CA SER A 438 2.20 -19.88 -24.03
C SER A 438 3.43 -19.91 -23.11
N TYR A 439 3.19 -19.86 -21.80
CA TYR A 439 4.26 -20.01 -20.81
C TYR A 439 5.04 -21.34 -20.98
N GLY A 440 4.33 -22.45 -21.29
CA GLY A 440 4.96 -23.74 -21.56
C GLY A 440 5.89 -23.69 -22.78
N GLN A 441 5.44 -23.06 -23.88
CA GLN A 441 6.27 -22.87 -25.09
C GLN A 441 7.45 -21.95 -24.82
N ALA A 442 7.28 -20.92 -23.97
CA ALA A 442 8.38 -20.03 -23.58
C ALA A 442 9.45 -20.79 -22.77
N LEU A 443 9.05 -21.70 -21.86
CA LEU A 443 9.96 -22.58 -21.13
C LEU A 443 10.73 -23.53 -22.07
N GLU A 444 10.05 -24.14 -23.05
CA GLU A 444 10.68 -25.03 -24.04
C GLU A 444 11.69 -24.29 -24.92
N GLN A 445 11.39 -23.06 -25.34
CA GLN A 445 12.30 -22.25 -26.15
C GLN A 445 13.49 -21.69 -25.36
N ALA A 446 13.38 -21.60 -24.06
CA ALA A 446 14.47 -21.14 -23.18
C ALA A 446 15.43 -22.27 -22.79
N SER A 447 14.98 -23.55 -22.87
CA SER A 447 15.77 -24.73 -22.52
C SER A 447 16.70 -25.13 -23.67
#